data_3f7ff3dba4006a61a07c06fef2cd425c
#
_entry.id   3f7ff3dba4006a61a07c06fef2cd425c
#
_cell.length_a   1.000
_cell.length_b   1.000
_cell.length_c   1.000
_cell.angle_alpha   90.00
_cell.angle_beta   90.00
_cell.angle_gamma   90.00
#
_symmetry.space_group_name_H-M   'P 1'
#
loop_
_entity.id
_entity.type
_entity.pdbx_description
1 polymer ?
#
loop_
_entity_poly.entity_id
_entity_poly.type
_entity_poly.pdbx_seq_one_letter_code
_entity_poly.pdbx_strand_id
1 'polypeptide(L)'
;PLPSDPENVLISAWKLGPNPLTTVDLMDVNNGRRKRIATAPVNRAVFLTDAKGQVRFARGAQNDNYSKLYYRDDNQSEWRLVNDESSSGRVDIPVGFSADGRVAYFNSSTEDGPDALVAWDIATDQRKQVLRDDTVDPYAIIHDRDGHTVLGVQFMSGGVKTRMLDDSAPASRVHRALAKAFPDHAVNVTSYTRDGVALVQAWNDRTPGDTYIFDPAAMSAKDVFIQREWFDPAKLP
;
A
#
# COMPACT_ATOMS: atom_id res chain seq x y z
N PRO A 1 11.10 -8.37 4.25
CA PRO A 1 11.51 -8.68 5.64
C PRO A 1 10.34 -8.46 6.58
N LEU A 2 10.25 -9.27 7.60
CA LEU A 2 9.24 -9.12 8.64
C LEU A 2 9.79 -8.17 9.71
N PRO A 3 9.03 -7.15 10.17
CA PRO A 3 9.55 -6.19 11.16
C PRO A 3 10.00 -6.82 12.47
N SER A 4 9.37 -7.93 12.86
CA SER A 4 9.65 -8.67 14.10
C SER A 4 10.56 -9.90 13.91
N ASP A 5 10.94 -10.24 12.68
CA ASP A 5 11.69 -11.44 12.34
C ASP A 5 12.68 -11.17 11.20
N PRO A 6 13.90 -10.70 11.52
CA PRO A 6 14.89 -10.35 10.51
C PRO A 6 15.51 -11.56 9.79
N GLU A 7 15.31 -12.77 10.33
CA GLU A 7 15.87 -13.99 9.75
C GLU A 7 14.96 -14.62 8.71
N ASN A 8 13.72 -14.16 8.62
CA ASN A 8 12.75 -14.70 7.69
C ASN A 8 12.14 -13.63 6.77
N VAL A 9 11.72 -14.07 5.59
CA VAL A 9 10.96 -13.29 4.63
C VAL A 9 9.76 -14.08 4.14
N LEU A 10 8.69 -13.36 3.80
CA LEU A 10 7.56 -13.95 3.10
C LEU A 10 7.80 -13.86 1.59
N ILE A 11 7.66 -14.98 0.92
CA ILE A 11 7.76 -15.08 -0.53
C ILE A 11 6.46 -15.64 -1.09
N SER A 12 5.95 -15.00 -2.12
CA SER A 12 4.83 -15.54 -2.88
C SER A 12 5.34 -16.24 -4.13
N ALA A 13 4.76 -17.38 -4.46
CA ALA A 13 5.15 -18.18 -5.62
C ALA A 13 3.92 -18.87 -6.23
N TRP A 14 3.95 -19.05 -7.55
CA TRP A 14 2.99 -19.88 -8.24
C TRP A 14 3.71 -20.77 -9.26
N LYS A 15 3.11 -21.91 -9.57
CA LYS A 15 3.57 -22.78 -10.66
C LYS A 15 2.99 -22.29 -11.99
N LEU A 16 3.76 -22.42 -13.05
CA LEU A 16 3.23 -22.18 -14.40
C LEU A 16 2.16 -23.23 -14.71
N GLY A 17 1.03 -22.78 -15.25
CA GLY A 17 -0.10 -23.63 -15.59
C GLY A 17 -1.35 -22.84 -15.91
N PRO A 18 -2.41 -23.48 -16.38
CA PRO A 18 -3.66 -22.79 -16.78
C PRO A 18 -4.41 -22.18 -15.58
N ASN A 19 -4.29 -22.78 -14.39
CA ASN A 19 -4.97 -22.31 -13.17
C ASN A 19 -3.98 -22.29 -11.99
N PRO A 20 -3.02 -21.35 -11.98
CA PRO A 20 -2.00 -21.32 -10.96
C PRO A 20 -2.56 -20.83 -9.62
N LEU A 21 -2.51 -21.67 -8.59
CA LEU A 21 -2.72 -21.22 -7.21
C LEU A 21 -1.42 -20.61 -6.69
N THR A 22 -1.52 -19.37 -6.23
CA THR A 22 -0.42 -18.68 -5.56
C THR A 22 -0.31 -19.18 -4.12
N THR A 23 0.92 -19.32 -3.67
CA THR A 23 1.24 -19.77 -2.32
C THR A 23 2.15 -18.77 -1.63
N VAL A 24 2.13 -18.72 -0.29
CA VAL A 24 3.06 -17.94 0.51
C VAL A 24 3.89 -18.89 1.37
N ASP A 25 5.19 -18.74 1.27
CA ASP A 25 6.15 -19.47 2.08
C ASP A 25 6.93 -18.48 2.99
N LEU A 26 7.12 -18.86 4.24
CA LEU A 26 8.11 -18.26 5.13
C LEU A 26 9.46 -18.86 4.77
N MET A 27 10.43 -18.04 4.39
CA MET A 27 11.76 -18.48 3.99
C MET A 27 12.82 -17.91 4.93
N ASP A 28 13.63 -18.79 5.50
CA ASP A 28 14.83 -18.43 6.23
C ASP A 28 15.88 -17.86 5.25
N VAL A 29 16.32 -16.62 5.50
CA VAL A 29 17.24 -15.90 4.60
C VAL A 29 18.68 -16.46 4.65
N ASN A 30 19.05 -17.17 5.73
CA ASN A 30 20.40 -17.68 5.92
C ASN A 30 20.63 -19.02 5.18
N ASN A 31 19.59 -19.84 5.02
CA ASN A 31 19.73 -21.19 4.46
C ASN A 31 18.72 -21.53 3.37
N GLY A 32 17.76 -20.61 3.06
CA GLY A 32 16.76 -20.78 2.03
C GLY A 32 15.66 -21.82 2.33
N ARG A 33 15.59 -22.35 3.55
CA ARG A 33 14.51 -23.27 3.94
C ARG A 33 13.18 -22.59 3.91
N ARG A 34 12.15 -23.29 3.41
CA ARG A 34 10.82 -22.75 3.22
C ARG A 34 9.78 -23.55 3.98
N LYS A 35 8.84 -22.85 4.60
CA LYS A 35 7.66 -23.41 5.23
C LYS A 35 6.43 -22.76 4.63
N ARG A 36 5.52 -23.56 4.03
CA ARG A 36 4.24 -23.08 3.51
C ARG A 36 3.37 -22.55 4.64
N ILE A 37 2.89 -21.30 4.50
CA ILE A 37 2.00 -20.66 5.48
C ILE A 37 0.65 -20.27 4.89
N ALA A 38 0.54 -20.17 3.55
CA ALA A 38 -0.73 -19.92 2.88
C ALA A 38 -0.76 -20.54 1.50
N THR A 39 -1.96 -21.00 1.12
CA THR A 39 -2.35 -21.28 -0.27
C THR A 39 -3.58 -20.44 -0.57
N ALA A 40 -3.60 -19.77 -1.72
CA ALA A 40 -4.72 -18.95 -2.11
C ALA A 40 -5.98 -19.81 -2.37
N PRO A 41 -7.18 -19.33 -2.01
CA PRO A 41 -8.43 -19.98 -2.35
C PRO A 41 -8.89 -19.71 -3.79
N VAL A 42 -8.16 -18.87 -4.52
CA VAL A 42 -8.48 -18.40 -5.87
C VAL A 42 -7.22 -18.37 -6.74
N ASN A 43 -7.39 -18.51 -8.05
CA ASN A 43 -6.28 -18.48 -9.00
C ASN A 43 -5.67 -17.08 -9.13
N ARG A 44 -4.40 -17.04 -9.52
CA ARG A 44 -3.67 -15.79 -9.80
C ARG A 44 -3.71 -14.78 -8.65
N ALA A 45 -3.72 -15.28 -7.42
CA ALA A 45 -3.91 -14.43 -6.26
C ALA A 45 -2.68 -13.57 -5.94
N VAL A 46 -2.97 -12.34 -5.53
CA VAL A 46 -2.05 -11.44 -4.85
C VAL A 46 -2.47 -11.38 -3.37
N PHE A 47 -1.49 -11.36 -2.48
CA PHE A 47 -1.74 -11.35 -1.05
C PHE A 47 -1.42 -9.99 -0.43
N LEU A 48 -2.15 -9.65 0.62
CA LEU A 48 -1.78 -8.59 1.56
C LEU A 48 -1.54 -9.21 2.94
N THR A 49 -0.42 -8.81 3.56
CA THR A 49 -0.06 -9.15 4.93
C THR A 49 -0.31 -7.96 5.87
N ASP A 50 -0.46 -8.24 7.15
CA ASP A 50 -0.41 -7.20 8.17
C ASP A 50 1.03 -6.99 8.71
N ALA A 51 1.20 -6.01 9.60
CA ALA A 51 2.48 -5.68 10.21
C ALA A 51 3.10 -6.82 11.07
N LYS A 52 2.30 -7.85 11.40
CA LYS A 52 2.75 -9.05 12.13
C LYS A 52 3.14 -10.19 11.17
N GLY A 53 3.08 -9.96 9.86
CA GLY A 53 3.38 -10.98 8.85
C GLY A 53 2.28 -12.03 8.69
N GLN A 54 1.06 -11.76 9.18
CA GLN A 54 -0.07 -12.63 8.90
C GLN A 54 -0.58 -12.35 7.48
N VAL A 55 -0.82 -13.40 6.70
CA VAL A 55 -1.41 -13.27 5.36
C VAL A 55 -2.91 -13.10 5.52
N ARG A 56 -3.40 -11.86 5.46
CA ARG A 56 -4.78 -11.51 5.82
C ARG A 56 -5.73 -11.51 4.62
N PHE A 57 -5.26 -11.13 3.44
CA PHE A 57 -6.05 -11.09 2.23
C PHE A 57 -5.42 -11.90 1.11
N ALA A 58 -6.29 -12.48 0.27
CA ALA A 58 -5.96 -13.05 -1.03
C ALA A 58 -6.97 -12.50 -2.06
N ARG A 59 -6.50 -11.78 -3.09
CA ARG A 59 -7.31 -11.29 -4.19
C ARG A 59 -6.84 -11.89 -5.50
N GLY A 60 -7.74 -12.47 -6.24
CA GLY A 60 -7.44 -13.10 -7.53
C GLY A 60 -8.69 -13.20 -8.39
N ALA A 61 -8.61 -13.95 -9.48
CA ALA A 61 -9.74 -14.23 -10.36
C ALA A 61 -9.69 -15.67 -10.85
N GLN A 62 -10.86 -16.24 -11.12
CA GLN A 62 -11.00 -17.51 -11.81
C GLN A 62 -11.06 -17.30 -13.34
N ASN A 63 -11.58 -18.29 -14.06
CA ASN A 63 -11.69 -18.24 -15.52
C ASN A 63 -12.74 -17.24 -16.03
N ASP A 64 -13.62 -16.79 -15.15
CA ASP A 64 -14.60 -15.73 -15.39
C ASP A 64 -14.01 -14.33 -15.42
N ASN A 65 -12.74 -14.18 -14.97
CA ASN A 65 -12.00 -12.94 -14.80
C ASN A 65 -12.61 -11.93 -13.81
N TYR A 66 -13.67 -12.28 -13.09
CA TYR A 66 -14.17 -11.44 -12.00
C TYR A 66 -13.25 -11.51 -10.78
N SER A 67 -12.96 -10.36 -10.19
CA SER A 67 -12.16 -10.24 -8.99
C SER A 67 -12.89 -10.86 -7.79
N LYS A 68 -12.18 -11.71 -7.05
CA LYS A 68 -12.65 -12.31 -5.79
C LYS A 68 -11.68 -11.96 -4.69
N LEU A 69 -12.19 -11.40 -3.61
CA LEU A 69 -11.42 -11.02 -2.44
C LEU A 69 -11.77 -11.92 -1.27
N TYR A 70 -10.76 -12.58 -0.72
CA TYR A 70 -10.87 -13.43 0.46
C TYR A 70 -10.09 -12.80 1.61
N TYR A 71 -10.60 -13.03 2.81
CA TYR A 71 -10.03 -12.59 4.07
C TYR A 71 -9.91 -13.74 5.06
N ARG A 72 -8.95 -13.68 5.96
CA ARG A 72 -8.83 -14.52 7.15
C ARG A 72 -8.21 -13.74 8.32
N ASP A 73 -8.51 -14.14 9.56
CA ASP A 73 -8.07 -13.43 10.75
C ASP A 73 -6.57 -13.62 11.06
N ASP A 74 -6.03 -14.78 10.71
CA ASP A 74 -4.61 -15.13 10.87
C ASP A 74 -4.19 -16.26 9.93
N ASN A 75 -2.93 -16.71 10.05
CA ASN A 75 -2.39 -17.80 9.23
C ASN A 75 -2.98 -19.20 9.55
N GLN A 76 -3.75 -19.34 10.62
CA GLN A 76 -4.41 -20.59 11.03
C GLN A 76 -5.89 -20.63 10.64
N SER A 77 -6.49 -19.47 10.37
CA SER A 77 -7.90 -19.33 10.05
C SER A 77 -8.19 -19.70 8.59
N GLU A 78 -9.43 -20.16 8.34
CA GLU A 78 -9.93 -20.44 7.01
C GLU A 78 -10.23 -19.16 6.22
N TRP A 79 -10.14 -19.26 4.90
CA TRP A 79 -10.47 -18.15 4.01
C TRP A 79 -11.97 -17.92 3.92
N ARG A 80 -12.40 -16.67 4.13
CA ARG A 80 -13.79 -16.22 3.94
C ARG A 80 -13.84 -15.29 2.73
N LEU A 81 -14.77 -15.54 1.80
CA LEU A 81 -15.05 -14.63 0.69
C LEU A 81 -15.69 -13.35 1.24
N VAL A 82 -15.11 -12.19 0.95
CA VAL A 82 -15.58 -10.89 1.43
C VAL A 82 -16.03 -9.96 0.32
N ASN A 83 -15.60 -10.23 -0.92
CA ASN A 83 -16.16 -9.60 -2.11
C ASN A 83 -16.06 -10.53 -3.33
N ASP A 84 -17.11 -10.54 -4.14
CA ASP A 84 -17.15 -11.13 -5.47
C ASP A 84 -17.69 -10.07 -6.42
N GLU A 85 -16.83 -9.62 -7.36
CA GLU A 85 -17.18 -8.60 -8.34
C GLU A 85 -18.39 -8.96 -9.17
N SER A 86 -18.57 -10.26 -9.51
CA SER A 86 -19.69 -10.71 -10.33
C SER A 86 -21.06 -10.48 -9.68
N SER A 87 -21.11 -10.42 -8.35
CA SER A 87 -22.34 -10.19 -7.58
C SER A 87 -22.45 -8.77 -7.03
N SER A 88 -21.32 -8.15 -6.68
CA SER A 88 -21.30 -6.82 -6.08
C SER A 88 -21.18 -5.69 -7.11
N GLY A 89 -20.75 -5.98 -8.34
CA GLY A 89 -20.41 -4.98 -9.35
C GLY A 89 -19.17 -4.14 -8.98
N ARG A 90 -18.43 -4.52 -7.92
CA ARG A 90 -17.35 -3.70 -7.36
C ARG A 90 -16.05 -4.49 -7.22
N VAL A 91 -14.95 -3.87 -7.57
CA VAL A 91 -13.61 -4.36 -7.29
C VAL A 91 -13.10 -3.75 -5.98
N ASP A 92 -12.70 -4.59 -5.03
CA ASP A 92 -12.02 -4.18 -3.81
C ASP A 92 -10.55 -4.63 -3.85
N ILE A 93 -9.63 -3.69 -3.77
CA ILE A 93 -8.19 -3.94 -3.71
C ILE A 93 -7.71 -3.62 -2.29
N PRO A 94 -7.33 -4.63 -1.48
CA PRO A 94 -6.88 -4.38 -0.12
C PRO A 94 -5.54 -3.65 -0.15
N VAL A 95 -5.43 -2.57 0.61
CA VAL A 95 -4.26 -1.68 0.61
C VAL A 95 -3.58 -1.56 1.96
N GLY A 96 -4.18 -2.03 3.06
CA GLY A 96 -3.58 -2.01 4.38
C GLY A 96 -4.62 -2.02 5.50
N PHE A 97 -4.16 -1.66 6.69
CA PHE A 97 -4.96 -1.74 7.91
C PHE A 97 -4.84 -0.45 8.74
N SER A 98 -5.71 -0.30 9.74
CA SER A 98 -5.51 0.62 10.85
C SER A 98 -4.37 0.13 11.76
N ALA A 99 -3.77 1.02 12.54
CA ALA A 99 -2.66 0.69 13.44
C ALA A 99 -3.00 -0.43 14.46
N ASP A 100 -4.27 -0.54 14.87
CA ASP A 100 -4.75 -1.60 15.76
C ASP A 100 -5.21 -2.87 15.02
N GLY A 101 -5.21 -2.85 13.68
CA GLY A 101 -5.59 -3.97 12.82
C GLY A 101 -7.09 -4.30 12.79
N ARG A 102 -7.95 -3.44 13.37
CA ARG A 102 -9.42 -3.65 13.42
C ARG A 102 -10.12 -3.25 12.13
N VAL A 103 -9.54 -2.29 11.42
CA VAL A 103 -10.07 -1.80 10.16
C VAL A 103 -9.12 -2.20 9.04
N ALA A 104 -9.65 -2.75 7.98
CA ALA A 104 -8.93 -2.91 6.72
C ALA A 104 -9.36 -1.81 5.74
N TYR A 105 -8.45 -1.39 4.89
CA TYR A 105 -8.72 -0.38 3.87
C TYR A 105 -8.60 -0.98 2.48
N PHE A 106 -9.53 -0.55 1.61
CA PHE A 106 -9.58 -0.95 0.22
C PHE A 106 -9.52 0.27 -0.70
N ASN A 107 -8.78 0.18 -1.80
CA ASN A 107 -9.11 0.97 -2.98
C ASN A 107 -10.26 0.26 -3.66
N SER A 108 -11.44 0.88 -3.64
CA SER A 108 -12.68 0.27 -4.13
C SER A 108 -13.20 1.03 -5.34
N SER A 109 -13.51 0.29 -6.41
CA SER A 109 -14.23 0.89 -7.53
C SER A 109 -15.61 1.36 -7.09
N THR A 110 -16.07 2.45 -7.71
CA THR A 110 -17.42 3.00 -7.49
C THR A 110 -18.25 2.83 -8.75
N GLU A 111 -19.56 2.81 -8.60
CA GLU A 111 -20.46 2.68 -9.74
C GLU A 111 -20.34 3.87 -10.68
N ASP A 112 -20.22 5.07 -10.10
CA ASP A 112 -20.10 6.33 -10.83
C ASP A 112 -18.83 7.10 -10.41
N GLY A 113 -17.91 7.28 -11.36
CA GLY A 113 -16.73 8.13 -11.20
C GLY A 113 -15.55 7.45 -10.53
N PRO A 114 -14.62 8.24 -9.94
CA PRO A 114 -13.36 7.73 -9.44
C PRO A 114 -13.48 6.75 -8.28
N ASP A 115 -12.50 5.87 -8.17
CA ASP A 115 -12.32 4.96 -7.04
C ASP A 115 -12.20 5.71 -5.70
N ALA A 116 -12.48 5.00 -4.62
CA ALA A 116 -12.44 5.55 -3.27
C ALA A 116 -11.62 4.69 -2.32
N LEU A 117 -11.01 5.32 -1.31
CA LEU A 117 -10.55 4.59 -0.13
C LEU A 117 -11.75 4.28 0.76
N VAL A 118 -11.99 3.00 0.99
CA VAL A 118 -13.07 2.47 1.81
C VAL A 118 -12.48 1.79 3.04
N ALA A 119 -12.98 2.15 4.21
CA ALA A 119 -12.69 1.47 5.47
C ALA A 119 -13.70 0.33 5.68
N TRP A 120 -13.21 -0.82 6.08
CA TRP A 120 -14.00 -1.99 6.46
C TRP A 120 -13.70 -2.37 7.90
N ASP A 121 -14.68 -2.20 8.79
CA ASP A 121 -14.61 -2.70 10.15
C ASP A 121 -14.79 -4.23 10.14
N ILE A 122 -13.72 -4.94 10.53
CA ILE A 122 -13.63 -6.39 10.40
C ILE A 122 -14.61 -7.10 11.33
N ALA A 123 -14.87 -6.54 12.51
CA ALA A 123 -15.72 -7.14 13.53
C ALA A 123 -17.22 -6.97 13.22
N THR A 124 -17.60 -5.81 12.68
CA THR A 124 -19.00 -5.48 12.39
C THR A 124 -19.41 -5.69 10.95
N ASP A 125 -18.45 -5.99 10.07
CA ASP A 125 -18.60 -6.12 8.62
C ASP A 125 -19.11 -4.83 7.93
N GLN A 126 -19.01 -3.70 8.62
CA GLN A 126 -19.46 -2.41 8.09
C GLN A 126 -18.40 -1.76 7.20
N ARG A 127 -18.84 -1.18 6.10
CA ARG A 127 -18.01 -0.45 5.14
C ARG A 127 -18.37 1.02 5.11
N LYS A 128 -17.35 1.87 5.01
CA LYS A 128 -17.51 3.33 4.93
C LYS A 128 -16.48 3.91 3.97
N GLN A 129 -16.93 4.69 2.99
CA GLN A 129 -16.04 5.53 2.19
C GLN A 129 -15.40 6.60 3.10
N VAL A 130 -14.07 6.68 3.09
CA VAL A 130 -13.32 7.60 3.97
C VAL A 130 -12.60 8.71 3.20
N LEU A 131 -12.02 8.40 2.03
CA LEU A 131 -11.37 9.39 1.17
C LEU A 131 -11.74 9.14 -0.29
N ARG A 132 -12.11 10.18 -1.02
CA ARG A 132 -12.37 10.18 -2.46
C ARG A 132 -12.07 11.56 -3.04
N ASP A 133 -11.60 11.61 -4.26
CA ASP A 133 -11.59 12.82 -5.10
C ASP A 133 -12.75 12.72 -6.11
N ASP A 134 -13.31 13.86 -6.52
CA ASP A 134 -14.47 13.87 -7.42
C ASP A 134 -14.11 13.63 -8.89
N THR A 135 -12.81 13.71 -9.22
CA THR A 135 -12.34 13.74 -10.62
C THR A 135 -11.28 12.68 -10.95
N VAL A 136 -10.52 12.18 -9.95
CA VAL A 136 -9.40 11.25 -10.16
C VAL A 136 -9.39 10.13 -9.13
N ASP A 137 -8.89 8.98 -9.54
CA ASP A 137 -8.65 7.84 -8.66
C ASP A 137 -7.54 8.12 -7.62
N PRO A 138 -7.49 7.37 -6.52
CA PRO A 138 -6.35 7.33 -5.63
C PRO A 138 -5.07 7.00 -6.41
N TYR A 139 -4.10 7.94 -6.41
CA TYR A 139 -2.83 7.74 -7.09
C TYR A 139 -1.88 6.85 -6.29
N ALA A 140 -1.73 7.14 -5.00
CA ALA A 140 -0.89 6.37 -4.10
C ALA A 140 -1.47 6.34 -2.69
N ILE A 141 -1.34 5.20 -2.04
CA ILE A 141 -1.69 5.03 -0.63
C ILE A 141 -0.47 5.38 0.22
N ILE A 142 -0.69 6.19 1.24
CA ILE A 142 0.35 6.59 2.20
C ILE A 142 0.30 5.62 3.37
N HIS A 143 1.43 4.97 3.63
CA HIS A 143 1.59 4.04 4.74
C HIS A 143 2.52 4.61 5.82
N ASP A 144 2.35 4.12 7.04
CA ASP A 144 3.32 4.31 8.12
C ASP A 144 4.59 3.48 7.87
N ARG A 145 5.56 3.60 8.74
CA ARG A 145 6.89 2.95 8.67
C ARG A 145 6.83 1.43 8.58
N ASP A 146 5.74 0.83 9.05
CA ASP A 146 5.51 -0.62 8.99
C ASP A 146 5.12 -1.10 7.58
N GLY A 147 4.81 -0.18 6.64
CA GLY A 147 4.37 -0.47 5.29
C GLY A 147 2.97 -1.09 5.19
N HIS A 148 2.23 -1.18 6.29
CA HIS A 148 0.92 -1.84 6.38
C HIS A 148 -0.18 -0.95 6.94
N THR A 149 0.17 -0.02 7.85
CA THR A 149 -0.78 0.93 8.43
C THR A 149 -1.05 2.06 7.45
N VAL A 150 -2.32 2.20 7.03
CA VAL A 150 -2.75 3.25 6.10
C VAL A 150 -2.90 4.57 6.83
N LEU A 151 -2.24 5.60 6.35
CA LEU A 151 -2.30 6.96 6.89
C LEU A 151 -3.11 7.93 6.03
N GLY A 152 -3.17 7.71 4.72
CA GLY A 152 -3.84 8.61 3.80
C GLY A 152 -3.69 8.22 2.34
N VAL A 153 -4.00 9.16 1.47
CA VAL A 153 -3.99 8.99 0.00
C VAL A 153 -3.40 10.23 -0.67
N GLN A 154 -2.68 10.02 -1.75
CA GLN A 154 -2.33 11.05 -2.71
C GLN A 154 -3.25 10.96 -3.93
N PHE A 155 -3.75 12.10 -4.39
CA PHE A 155 -4.52 12.27 -5.62
C PHE A 155 -3.78 13.21 -6.58
N MET A 156 -3.83 12.93 -7.87
CA MET A 156 -3.27 13.80 -8.91
C MET A 156 -4.40 14.49 -9.69
N SER A 157 -4.87 15.60 -9.14
CA SER A 157 -5.97 16.40 -9.72
C SER A 157 -5.51 17.85 -9.92
N GLY A 158 -4.94 18.14 -11.09
CA GLY A 158 -4.35 19.45 -11.40
C GLY A 158 -3.14 19.81 -10.53
N GLY A 159 -2.50 18.83 -9.95
CA GLY A 159 -1.40 18.87 -8.99
C GLY A 159 -1.55 17.74 -7.97
N VAL A 160 -0.56 17.56 -7.11
CA VAL A 160 -0.59 16.52 -6.07
C VAL A 160 -1.35 17.01 -4.84
N LYS A 161 -2.38 16.30 -4.46
CA LYS A 161 -3.17 16.56 -3.25
C LYS A 161 -3.01 15.40 -2.28
N THR A 162 -2.44 15.66 -1.12
CA THR A 162 -2.31 14.67 -0.04
C THR A 162 -3.46 14.85 0.95
N ARG A 163 -4.21 13.77 1.21
CA ARG A 163 -5.29 13.74 2.21
C ARG A 163 -5.00 12.64 3.22
N MET A 164 -4.92 13.00 4.50
CA MET A 164 -4.69 12.06 5.60
C MET A 164 -6.02 11.60 6.18
N LEU A 165 -6.05 10.36 6.72
CA LEU A 165 -7.21 9.83 7.46
C LEU A 165 -7.40 10.56 8.80
N ASP A 166 -6.28 10.89 9.46
CA ASP A 166 -6.24 11.69 10.68
C ASP A 166 -5.05 12.67 10.60
N ASP A 167 -5.36 13.93 10.38
CA ASP A 167 -4.36 14.99 10.31
C ASP A 167 -3.67 15.26 11.65
N SER A 168 -4.31 14.93 12.77
CA SER A 168 -3.76 15.14 14.11
C SER A 168 -2.76 14.07 14.52
N ALA A 169 -2.80 12.89 13.89
CA ALA A 169 -1.96 11.76 14.23
C ALA A 169 -0.45 12.10 14.10
N PRO A 170 0.39 11.66 15.06
CA PRO A 170 1.84 11.87 15.00
C PRO A 170 2.47 11.33 13.72
N ALA A 171 2.02 10.17 13.23
CA ALA A 171 2.49 9.55 11.99
C ALA A 171 2.22 10.43 10.75
N SER A 172 1.09 11.16 10.74
CA SER A 172 0.74 12.09 9.66
C SER A 172 1.62 13.34 9.62
N ARG A 173 2.33 13.67 10.71
CA ARG A 173 3.17 14.88 10.80
C ARG A 173 4.29 14.89 9.78
N VAL A 174 4.97 13.76 9.58
CA VAL A 174 6.07 13.62 8.61
C VAL A 174 5.55 13.86 7.20
N HIS A 175 4.44 13.22 6.83
CA HIS A 175 3.87 13.37 5.48
C HIS A 175 3.35 14.79 5.21
N ARG A 176 2.76 15.48 6.21
CA ARG A 176 2.40 16.89 6.10
C ARG A 176 3.62 17.80 5.92
N ALA A 177 4.70 17.50 6.65
CA ALA A 177 5.94 18.23 6.51
C ALA A 177 6.54 18.05 5.11
N LEU A 178 6.53 16.84 4.59
CA LEU A 178 6.97 16.52 3.23
C LEU A 178 6.13 17.23 2.18
N ALA A 179 4.79 17.19 2.30
CA ALA A 179 3.90 17.90 1.38
C ALA A 179 4.14 19.41 1.38
N LYS A 180 4.54 19.98 2.52
CA LYS A 180 4.93 21.40 2.63
C LYS A 180 6.33 21.68 2.05
N ALA A 181 7.27 20.75 2.24
CA ALA A 181 8.65 20.90 1.75
C ALA A 181 8.74 20.72 0.22
N PHE A 182 7.86 19.91 -0.34
CA PHE A 182 7.80 19.59 -1.77
C PHE A 182 6.42 19.92 -2.36
N PRO A 183 6.07 21.23 -2.45
CA PRO A 183 4.78 21.61 -3.04
C PRO A 183 4.69 21.12 -4.47
N ASP A 184 3.52 20.67 -4.88
CA ASP A 184 3.22 20.14 -6.22
C ASP A 184 4.03 18.92 -6.66
N HIS A 185 4.68 18.22 -5.71
CA HIS A 185 5.35 16.95 -5.97
C HIS A 185 4.57 15.78 -5.36
N ALA A 186 4.55 14.68 -6.08
CA ALA A 186 4.30 13.38 -5.47
C ALA A 186 5.52 12.99 -4.64
N VAL A 187 5.29 12.57 -3.42
CA VAL A 187 6.34 12.22 -2.47
C VAL A 187 6.14 10.78 -2.02
N ASN A 188 7.17 9.97 -2.18
CA ASN A 188 7.20 8.60 -1.68
C ASN A 188 8.34 8.43 -0.66
N VAL A 189 8.01 7.96 0.53
CA VAL A 189 9.02 7.56 1.52
C VAL A 189 9.37 6.11 1.27
N THR A 190 10.59 5.88 0.81
CA THR A 190 11.05 4.54 0.41
C THR A 190 11.62 3.74 1.57
N SER A 191 12.17 4.40 2.59
CA SER A 191 12.68 3.75 3.79
C SER A 191 12.84 4.73 4.95
N TYR A 192 12.97 4.16 6.15
CA TYR A 192 13.28 4.90 7.38
C TYR A 192 14.46 4.27 8.09
N THR A 193 15.30 5.10 8.72
CA THR A 193 16.25 4.66 9.72
C THR A 193 15.53 4.39 11.05
N ARG A 194 16.23 3.75 12.00
CA ARG A 194 15.69 3.54 13.36
C ARG A 194 15.36 4.89 14.06
N ASP A 195 16.15 5.92 13.81
CA ASP A 195 15.98 7.26 14.39
C ASP A 195 14.92 8.10 13.66
N GLY A 196 14.30 7.54 12.62
CA GLY A 196 13.19 8.17 11.91
C GLY A 196 13.58 9.07 10.76
N VAL A 197 14.85 9.15 10.41
CA VAL A 197 15.29 9.80 9.18
C VAL A 197 14.74 9.02 7.99
N ALA A 198 14.14 9.72 7.03
CA ALA A 198 13.48 9.13 5.88
C ALA A 198 14.30 9.29 4.59
N LEU A 199 14.34 8.26 3.77
CA LEU A 199 14.73 8.37 2.38
C LEU A 199 13.48 8.67 1.56
N VAL A 200 13.49 9.79 0.86
CA VAL A 200 12.32 10.35 0.18
C VAL A 200 12.63 10.52 -1.30
N GLN A 201 11.70 10.10 -2.13
CA GLN A 201 11.71 10.41 -3.56
C GLN A 201 10.59 11.40 -3.85
N ALA A 202 10.90 12.50 -4.54
CA ALA A 202 9.93 13.53 -4.91
C ALA A 202 9.97 13.76 -6.42
N TRP A 203 8.80 13.78 -7.07
CA TRP A 203 8.69 13.98 -8.52
C TRP A 203 7.41 14.72 -8.89
N ASN A 204 7.44 15.35 -10.05
CA ASN A 204 6.27 15.91 -10.71
C ASN A 204 6.48 15.86 -12.23
N ASP A 205 5.68 16.56 -13.01
CA ASP A 205 5.78 16.65 -14.46
C ASP A 205 7.09 17.30 -14.98
N ARG A 206 7.79 18.06 -14.11
CA ARG A 206 9.05 18.75 -14.42
C ARG A 206 10.25 18.15 -13.71
N THR A 207 10.06 17.36 -12.67
CA THR A 207 11.14 16.77 -11.87
C THR A 207 11.09 15.25 -11.97
N PRO A 208 12.14 14.61 -12.50
CA PRO A 208 12.11 13.17 -12.83
C PRO A 208 12.13 12.22 -11.63
N GLY A 209 12.21 12.70 -10.40
CA GLY A 209 12.19 11.90 -9.19
C GLY A 209 13.51 11.89 -8.44
N ASP A 210 13.92 13.07 -7.92
CA ASP A 210 15.12 13.20 -7.12
C ASP A 210 14.94 12.58 -5.72
N THR A 211 16.05 12.14 -5.16
CA THR A 211 16.05 11.43 -3.87
C THR A 211 16.69 12.31 -2.79
N TYR A 212 16.03 12.37 -1.65
CA TYR A 212 16.42 13.21 -0.51
C TYR A 212 16.50 12.37 0.75
N ILE A 213 17.40 12.79 1.67
CA ILE A 213 17.31 12.41 3.09
C ILE A 213 16.51 13.50 3.79
N PHE A 214 15.40 13.11 4.43
CA PHE A 214 14.57 14.00 5.22
C PHE A 214 14.71 13.67 6.71
N ASP A 215 15.13 14.67 7.48
CA ASP A 215 15.19 14.59 8.95
C ASP A 215 13.93 15.27 9.53
N PRO A 216 12.97 14.51 10.07
CA PRO A 216 11.75 15.07 10.63
C PRO A 216 11.96 15.82 11.96
N ALA A 217 13.07 15.59 12.68
CA ALA A 217 13.38 16.32 13.89
C ALA A 217 13.93 17.72 13.57
N ALA A 218 14.80 17.80 12.56
CA ALA A 218 15.35 19.07 12.06
C ALA A 218 14.44 19.76 11.04
N MET A 219 13.40 19.08 10.55
CA MET A 219 12.51 19.53 9.46
C MET A 219 13.30 19.98 8.22
N SER A 220 14.31 19.22 7.87
CA SER A 220 15.23 19.53 6.77
C SER A 220 15.32 18.38 5.77
N ALA A 221 15.43 18.74 4.49
CA ALA A 221 15.68 17.80 3.40
C ALA A 221 17.05 18.11 2.78
N LYS A 222 17.82 17.08 2.47
CA LYS A 222 19.12 17.18 1.80
C LYS A 222 19.12 16.27 0.58
N ASP A 223 19.56 16.81 -0.56
CA ASP A 223 19.74 16.03 -1.79
C ASP A 223 20.74 14.90 -1.58
N VAL A 224 20.41 13.73 -2.07
CA VAL A 224 21.28 12.55 -2.06
C VAL A 224 21.59 12.10 -3.48
N PHE A 225 20.59 12.11 -4.34
CA PHE A 225 20.73 11.66 -5.69
C PHE A 225 19.77 12.42 -6.62
N ILE A 226 20.33 13.03 -7.67
CA ILE A 226 19.58 13.66 -8.76
C ILE A 226 19.47 12.63 -9.88
N GLN A 227 18.25 12.25 -10.23
CA GLN A 227 18.02 11.14 -11.16
C GLN A 227 18.52 11.42 -12.58
N ARG A 228 18.49 12.70 -12.99
CA ARG A 228 18.92 13.14 -14.32
C ARG A 228 19.67 14.46 -14.26
N GLU A 229 20.95 14.45 -13.90
CA GLU A 229 21.80 15.63 -13.79
C GLU A 229 21.92 16.46 -15.09
N TRP A 230 21.73 15.80 -16.23
CA TRP A 230 21.76 16.44 -17.56
C TRP A 230 20.43 17.12 -17.95
N PHE A 231 19.38 16.94 -17.15
CA PHE A 231 18.04 17.47 -17.41
C PHE A 231 17.85 18.81 -16.71
N ASP A 232 17.48 19.84 -17.45
CA ASP A 232 17.20 21.17 -16.93
C ASP A 232 15.67 21.43 -16.99
N PRO A 233 14.97 21.40 -15.84
CA PRO A 233 13.53 21.63 -15.79
C PRO A 233 13.10 23.00 -16.31
N ALA A 234 14.00 24.02 -16.25
CA ALA A 234 13.69 25.36 -16.73
C ALA A 234 13.60 25.47 -18.27
N LYS A 235 14.06 24.45 -18.98
CA LYS A 235 13.97 24.36 -20.45
C LYS A 235 12.71 23.65 -20.94
N LEU A 236 11.86 23.19 -20.05
CA LEU A 236 10.56 22.63 -20.43
C LEU A 236 9.57 23.75 -20.76
N PRO A 237 8.70 23.53 -21.76
CA PRO A 237 7.67 24.50 -22.13
C PRO A 237 6.65 24.74 -21.02
#